data_336c80faaf238f8cf14c3c0c32f82d30
#
_entry.id   336c80faaf238f8cf14c3c0c32f82d30
#
_cell.length_a   1.000
_cell.length_b   1.000
_cell.length_c   1.000
_cell.angle_alpha   90.00
_cell.angle_beta   90.00
_cell.angle_gamma   90.00
#
_symmetry.space_group_name_H-M   'P 1'
#
loop_
_entity.id
_entity.type
_entity.pdbx_description
1 polymer ?
#
loop_
_entity_poly.entity_id
_entity_poly.type
_entity_poly.pdbx_seq_one_letter_code
_entity_poly.pdbx_strand_id
1 'polypeptide(L)'
;METTAKRDFILKDGRSFKKGVGFIIYPAPKNPDLRAVCIPKGGAGFLTSYEKLPKLFNDFHAITESELETACLDGFCPSITGQDVEPDGHNSHGFPSWLIALGFC
;
A
#
# COMPACT_ATOMS: atom_id res chain seq x y z
N MET A 1 3.72 -8.09 -5.59
CA MET A 1 3.32 -8.78 -4.35
C MET A 1 1.90 -9.30 -4.51
N GLU A 2 1.72 -10.58 -4.28
CA GLU A 2 0.39 -11.22 -4.35
C GLU A 2 -0.37 -11.03 -3.05
N THR A 3 -1.66 -10.75 -3.15
CA THR A 3 -2.55 -10.59 -2.01
C THR A 3 -3.99 -10.89 -2.42
N THR A 4 -4.91 -10.78 -1.49
CA THR A 4 -6.34 -10.97 -1.74
C THR A 4 -7.14 -9.79 -1.21
N ALA A 5 -8.31 -9.55 -1.81
CA ALA A 5 -9.23 -8.53 -1.32
C ALA A 5 -9.69 -8.87 0.10
N LYS A 6 -9.56 -7.91 1.00
CA LYS A 6 -9.93 -8.03 2.42
C LYS A 6 -11.44 -7.92 2.62
N ARG A 7 -12.11 -7.26 1.70
CA ARG A 7 -13.53 -6.93 1.75
C ARG A 7 -14.07 -6.75 0.33
N ASP A 8 -15.38 -6.75 0.19
CA ASP A 8 -16.03 -6.35 -1.06
C ASP A 8 -15.83 -4.84 -1.26
N PHE A 9 -15.52 -4.41 -2.47
CA PHE A 9 -15.40 -2.99 -2.77
C PHE A 9 -15.75 -2.69 -4.22
N ILE A 10 -16.10 -1.43 -4.48
CA ILE A 10 -16.48 -0.93 -5.80
C ILE A 10 -15.58 0.27 -6.14
N LEU A 11 -15.03 0.28 -7.35
CA LEU A 11 -14.25 1.39 -7.85
C LEU A 11 -15.18 2.50 -8.40
N LYS A 12 -14.64 3.70 -8.54
CA LYS A 12 -15.39 4.85 -9.10
C LYS A 12 -15.89 4.59 -10.52
N ASP A 13 -15.20 3.74 -11.28
CA ASP A 13 -15.60 3.36 -12.64
C ASP A 13 -16.71 2.30 -12.69
N GLY A 14 -17.20 1.85 -11.55
CA GLY A 14 -18.28 0.87 -11.44
C GLY A 14 -17.84 -0.59 -11.32
N ARG A 15 -16.54 -0.88 -11.49
CA ARG A 15 -16.04 -2.25 -11.29
C ARG A 15 -16.15 -2.64 -9.82
N SER A 16 -16.64 -3.85 -9.55
CA SER A 16 -16.77 -4.38 -8.20
C SER A 16 -15.92 -5.62 -8.01
N PHE A 17 -15.43 -5.80 -6.80
CA PHE A 17 -14.60 -6.95 -6.43
C PHE A 17 -15.11 -7.54 -5.13
N LYS A 18 -15.12 -8.87 -5.06
CA LYS A 18 -15.54 -9.61 -3.87
C LYS A 18 -14.36 -9.88 -2.95
N LYS A 19 -14.65 -9.99 -1.66
CA LYS A 19 -13.68 -10.47 -0.67
C LYS A 19 -13.06 -11.79 -1.15
N GLY A 20 -11.74 -11.89 -1.06
CA GLY A 20 -10.98 -13.09 -1.44
C GLY A 20 -10.48 -13.12 -2.88
N VAL A 21 -10.91 -12.19 -3.74
CA VAL A 21 -10.37 -12.09 -5.11
C VAL A 21 -8.87 -11.81 -5.04
N GLY A 22 -8.10 -12.55 -5.85
CA GLY A 22 -6.64 -12.40 -5.93
C GLY A 22 -6.22 -11.15 -6.70
N PHE A 23 -5.17 -10.50 -6.19
CA PHE A 23 -4.58 -9.32 -6.80
C PHE A 23 -3.06 -9.44 -6.80
N ILE A 24 -2.42 -8.76 -7.75
CA ILE A 24 -0.99 -8.50 -7.71
C ILE A 24 -0.84 -6.99 -7.56
N ILE A 25 -0.08 -6.56 -6.55
CA ILE A 25 0.09 -5.15 -6.21
C ILE A 25 1.56 -4.76 -6.44
N TYR A 26 1.76 -3.67 -7.17
CA TYR A 26 3.09 -3.10 -7.42
C TYR A 26 3.14 -1.64 -6.99
N PRO A 27 4.27 -1.16 -6.46
CA PRO A 27 4.49 0.27 -6.37
C PRO A 27 4.61 0.82 -7.80
N ALA A 28 3.89 1.89 -8.12
CA ALA A 28 3.97 2.48 -9.44
C ALA A 28 5.29 3.25 -9.59
N PRO A 29 6.20 2.82 -10.47
CA PRO A 29 7.44 3.55 -10.68
C PRO A 29 7.17 4.92 -11.30
N LYS A 30 7.96 5.92 -10.91
CA LYS A 30 7.85 7.30 -11.42
C LYS A 30 6.47 7.92 -11.20
N ASN A 31 5.79 7.51 -10.13
CA ASN A 31 4.46 8.02 -9.80
C ASN A 31 4.58 9.16 -8.79
N PRO A 32 4.39 10.44 -9.21
CA PRO A 32 4.48 11.57 -8.29
C PRO A 32 3.37 11.59 -7.25
N ASP A 33 2.27 10.87 -7.49
CA ASP A 33 1.10 10.85 -6.60
C ASP A 33 1.16 9.76 -5.55
N LEU A 34 2.27 9.04 -5.45
CA LEU A 34 2.48 7.97 -4.47
C LEU A 34 1.33 6.96 -4.48
N ARG A 35 1.13 6.31 -5.61
CA ARG A 35 0.07 5.31 -5.79
C ARG A 35 0.65 3.93 -6.06
N ALA A 36 -0.16 2.91 -5.79
CA ALA A 36 0.11 1.54 -6.15
C ALA A 36 -0.71 1.13 -7.37
N VAL A 37 -0.16 0.22 -8.17
CA VAL A 37 -0.87 -0.45 -9.26
C VAL A 37 -1.47 -1.73 -8.70
N CYS A 38 -2.79 -1.89 -8.80
CA CYS A 38 -3.51 -3.07 -8.35
C CYS A 38 -4.05 -3.81 -9.56
N ILE A 39 -3.61 -5.06 -9.77
CA ILE A 39 -4.01 -5.85 -10.92
C ILE A 39 -4.83 -7.04 -10.44
N PRO A 40 -6.17 -7.06 -10.68
CA PRO A 40 -6.98 -8.21 -10.34
C PRO A 40 -6.61 -9.39 -11.24
N LYS A 41 -6.77 -10.59 -10.72
CA LYS A 41 -6.48 -11.80 -11.48
C LYS A 41 -7.44 -11.87 -12.69
N GLY A 42 -6.88 -11.85 -13.90
CA GLY A 42 -7.65 -11.90 -15.14
C GLY A 42 -8.34 -10.61 -15.56
N GLY A 43 -8.00 -9.47 -14.97
CA GLY A 43 -8.63 -8.18 -15.28
C GLY A 43 -7.64 -7.03 -15.47
N ALA A 44 -8.17 -5.88 -15.86
CA ALA A 44 -7.38 -4.66 -16.01
C ALA A 44 -7.05 -4.04 -14.66
N GLY A 45 -5.83 -3.51 -14.52
CA GLY A 45 -5.37 -2.87 -13.30
C GLY A 45 -6.00 -1.50 -13.05
N PHE A 46 -5.81 -1.01 -11.84
CA PHE A 46 -6.18 0.35 -11.44
C PHE A 46 -5.15 0.91 -10.48
N LEU A 47 -5.13 2.23 -10.32
CA LEU A 47 -4.27 2.91 -9.37
C LEU A 47 -5.04 3.24 -8.09
N THR A 48 -4.38 3.10 -6.95
CA THR A 48 -4.94 3.53 -5.67
C THR A 48 -3.85 4.11 -4.78
N SER A 49 -4.22 4.99 -3.86
CA SER A 49 -3.27 5.55 -2.90
C SER A 49 -2.77 4.46 -1.94
N TYR A 50 -1.55 4.60 -1.43
CA TYR A 50 -1.01 3.67 -0.45
C TYR A 50 -1.86 3.57 0.82
N GLU A 51 -2.49 4.66 1.24
CA GLU A 51 -3.34 4.69 2.42
C GLU A 51 -4.53 3.73 2.33
N LYS A 52 -5.03 3.47 1.12
CA LYS A 52 -6.17 2.58 0.90
C LYS A 52 -5.80 1.11 0.89
N LEU A 53 -4.54 0.77 0.66
CA LEU A 53 -4.11 -0.62 0.54
C LEU A 53 -4.47 -1.47 1.76
N PRO A 54 -4.17 -1.06 3.00
CA PRO A 54 -4.56 -1.87 4.16
C PRO A 54 -6.06 -1.97 4.38
N LYS A 55 -6.84 -1.08 3.81
CA LYS A 55 -8.31 -1.11 3.89
C LYS A 55 -8.93 -2.08 2.88
N LEU A 56 -8.30 -2.25 1.73
CA LEU A 56 -8.82 -3.04 0.62
C LEU A 56 -8.24 -4.44 0.55
N PHE A 57 -6.99 -4.61 0.96
CA PHE A 57 -6.23 -5.85 0.77
C PHE A 57 -5.65 -6.37 2.07
N ASN A 58 -5.44 -7.70 2.13
CA ASN A 58 -4.65 -8.34 3.16
C ASN A 58 -3.16 -8.04 2.97
N ASP A 59 -2.34 -8.38 3.94
CA ASP A 59 -0.87 -8.31 3.88
C ASP A 59 -0.28 -6.88 3.84
N PHE A 60 -1.09 -5.86 4.02
CA PHE A 60 -0.64 -4.48 4.15
C PHE A 60 -0.84 -3.98 5.57
N HIS A 61 0.10 -3.15 6.03
CA HIS A 61 0.12 -2.64 7.40
C HIS A 61 -0.51 -1.24 7.47
N ALA A 62 -1.54 -1.10 8.30
CA ALA A 62 -2.11 0.22 8.60
C ALA A 62 -1.30 0.88 9.71
N ILE A 63 -0.58 1.97 9.39
CA ILE A 63 0.23 2.66 10.39
C ILE A 63 -0.67 3.37 11.41
N THR A 64 -0.27 3.29 12.69
CA THR A 64 -0.93 4.01 13.78
C THR A 64 -0.24 5.35 14.02
N GLU A 65 -0.93 6.28 14.74
CA GLU A 65 -0.31 7.54 15.15
C GLU A 65 0.92 7.32 16.01
N SER A 66 0.87 6.35 16.91
CA SER A 66 1.99 5.98 17.77
C SER A 66 3.21 5.54 16.96
N GLU A 67 3.01 4.68 15.97
CA GLU A 67 4.09 4.24 15.08
C GLU A 67 4.66 5.40 14.27
N LEU A 68 3.81 6.31 13.81
CA LEU A 68 4.22 7.47 13.04
C LEU A 68 5.09 8.43 13.87
N GLU A 69 4.70 8.69 15.12
CA GLU A 69 5.49 9.49 16.06
C GLU A 69 6.85 8.85 16.33
N THR A 70 6.87 7.55 16.60
CA THR A 70 8.09 6.79 16.84
C THR A 70 9.02 6.83 15.62
N ALA A 71 8.46 6.69 14.42
CA ALA A 71 9.23 6.73 13.19
C ALA A 71 9.95 8.06 12.97
N CYS A 72 9.32 9.18 13.38
CA CYS A 72 9.95 10.50 13.30
C CYS A 72 11.14 10.66 14.24
N LEU A 73 11.21 9.87 15.32
CA LEU A 73 12.25 9.98 16.35
C LEU A 73 13.35 8.94 16.22
N ASP A 74 13.03 7.71 15.83
CA ASP A 74 13.92 6.55 15.95
C ASP A 74 14.69 6.19 14.68
N GLY A 75 14.42 6.85 13.56
CA GLY A 75 15.10 6.56 12.29
C GLY A 75 14.66 5.28 11.59
N PHE A 76 13.61 4.61 12.07
CA PHE A 76 12.99 3.46 11.43
C PHE A 76 11.49 3.67 11.32
N CYS A 77 10.91 3.22 10.22
CA CYS A 77 9.49 3.37 9.94
C CYS A 77 8.95 2.06 9.35
N PRO A 78 7.74 1.62 9.73
CA PRO A 78 7.11 0.52 9.02
C PRO A 78 6.92 0.90 7.55
N SER A 79 7.22 -0.04 6.65
CA SER A 79 6.86 0.09 5.24
C SER A 79 5.38 -0.24 5.06
N ILE A 80 4.88 -0.10 3.84
CA ILE A 80 3.48 -0.41 3.50
C ILE A 80 3.09 -1.84 3.87
N THR A 81 4.05 -2.77 3.85
CA THR A 81 3.82 -4.17 4.24
C THR A 81 4.19 -4.49 5.68
N GLY A 82 4.56 -3.50 6.48
CA GLY A 82 4.87 -3.66 7.91
C GLY A 82 6.33 -3.93 8.24
N GLN A 83 7.18 -4.17 7.25
CA GLN A 83 8.61 -4.35 7.48
C GLN A 83 9.26 -3.01 7.79
N ASP A 84 10.11 -2.97 8.83
CA ASP A 84 10.84 -1.75 9.18
C ASP A 84 11.87 -1.42 8.11
N VAL A 85 11.88 -0.15 7.70
CA VAL A 85 12.83 0.41 6.75
C VAL A 85 13.29 1.78 7.25
N GLU A 86 14.31 2.35 6.61
CA GLU A 86 14.67 3.74 6.87
C GLU A 86 13.52 4.66 6.45
N PRO A 87 13.33 5.83 7.09
CA PRO A 87 12.21 6.74 6.78
C PRO A 87 12.11 7.14 5.31
N ASP A 88 13.23 7.23 4.60
CA ASP A 88 13.31 7.51 3.16
C ASP A 88 13.53 6.24 2.33
N GLY A 89 13.37 5.07 2.93
CA GLY A 89 13.68 3.78 2.32
C GLY A 89 12.48 3.06 1.73
N HIS A 90 12.79 1.90 1.15
CA HIS A 90 11.83 1.01 0.52
C HIS A 90 12.10 -0.42 0.98
N ASN A 91 11.06 -1.25 1.02
CA ASN A 91 11.21 -2.67 1.36
C ASN A 91 11.71 -3.50 0.15
N SER A 92 11.86 -4.82 0.34
CA SER A 92 12.33 -5.73 -0.70
C SER A 92 11.39 -5.84 -1.91
N HIS A 93 10.13 -5.46 -1.78
CA HIS A 93 9.16 -5.42 -2.87
C HIS A 93 9.06 -4.05 -3.56
N GLY A 94 9.87 -3.08 -3.13
CA GLY A 94 9.88 -1.73 -3.69
C GLY A 94 8.83 -0.79 -3.11
N PHE A 95 8.06 -1.22 -2.10
CA PHE A 95 7.10 -0.34 -1.42
C PHE A 95 7.82 0.61 -0.46
N PRO A 96 7.39 1.87 -0.42
CA PRO A 96 8.03 2.87 0.43
C PRO A 96 7.70 2.68 1.91
N SER A 97 8.43 3.42 2.76
CA SER A 97 8.01 3.62 4.15
C SER A 97 6.68 4.36 4.19
N TRP A 98 5.97 4.26 5.32
CA TRP A 98 4.74 5.04 5.51
C TRP A 98 5.00 6.56 5.55
N LEU A 99 6.18 7.00 5.97
CA LEU A 99 6.52 8.44 5.94
C LEU A 99 6.58 8.97 4.49
N ILE A 100 7.16 8.21 3.57
CA ILE A 100 7.13 8.55 2.14
C ILE A 100 5.70 8.49 1.62
N ALA A 101 4.98 7.41 1.92
CA ALA A 101 3.63 7.19 1.41
C ALA A 101 2.64 8.28 1.84
N LEU A 102 2.85 8.86 3.03
CA LEU A 102 2.02 9.95 3.56
C LEU A 102 2.56 11.35 3.21
N GLY A 103 3.69 11.43 2.51
CA GLY A 103 4.25 12.69 2.04
C GLY A 103 5.11 13.44 3.07
N PHE A 104 5.61 12.75 4.11
CA PHE A 104 6.47 13.35 5.12
C PHE A 104 7.96 13.31 4.77
N CYS A 105 8.33 12.56 3.75
CA CYS A 105 9.71 12.48 3.29
C CYS A 105 9.83 12.75 1.81
#